data_3f698a89d84b3cd4ca4b2154df769950
#
_entry.id   3f698a89d84b3cd4ca4b2154df769950
#
_cell.length_a   1.000
_cell.length_b   1.000
_cell.length_c   1.000
_cell.angle_alpha   90.00
_cell.angle_beta   90.00
_cell.angle_gamma   90.00
#
_symmetry.space_group_name_H-M   'P 1'
#
loop_
_entity.id
_entity.type
_entity.pdbx_description
1 polymer ?
#
loop_
_entity_poly.entity_id
_entity_poly.type
_entity_poly.pdbx_seq_one_letter_code
_entity_poly.pdbx_strand_id
1 'polypeptide(L)'
;NRRFHDWVALIELLRDAWLAIHRDDVIRARYIVLDWLAQPYPTFMRLALFAATCDGVAPDGEWVDWLLANEGWWLWSVQTQRETMRLLVLRGAQLPDVQKIRLEAAILDGPPRRPDMTPERWENLVNHKVWLRLAKFTSGGAHLGRDAEIRFAGLLADHPTLALASNEKDEFSHWMSGTGDADYEDQRIVDRAPRTRHDLAVWLKREPAKGFFDEDNWRETCRERFFVSACALCDLARDNCWPAERWREALQAWSDDTFAQCAWRFVAPLLRGMPETLLVELAHSLSSWLKVAARVLERHEDVFLELCRRILALPD
;
A
#
# COMPACT_ATOMS: atom_id res chain seq x y z
N ASN A 1 -10.42 1.26 -6.17
CA ASN A 1 -9.98 1.05 -7.56
C ASN A 1 -11.10 0.44 -8.41
N ARG A 2 -12.05 1.28 -8.83
CA ARG A 2 -13.27 0.88 -9.59
C ARG A 2 -13.01 0.36 -11.03
N ARG A 3 -11.74 0.23 -11.46
CA ARG A 3 -11.40 -0.18 -12.84
C ARG A 3 -11.16 -1.70 -13.02
N PHE A 4 -11.30 -2.50 -11.96
CA PHE A 4 -11.08 -3.95 -11.98
C PHE A 4 -12.36 -4.74 -11.69
N HIS A 5 -13.53 -4.15 -11.93
CA HIS A 5 -14.81 -4.71 -11.45
C HIS A 5 -15.20 -6.05 -12.06
N ASP A 6 -14.94 -6.26 -13.34
CA ASP A 6 -15.54 -7.41 -14.04
C ASP A 6 -14.98 -8.76 -13.55
N TRP A 7 -13.66 -8.89 -13.41
CA TRP A 7 -13.06 -10.13 -12.96
C TRP A 7 -13.13 -10.32 -11.43
N VAL A 8 -13.19 -9.22 -10.63
CA VAL A 8 -13.44 -9.29 -9.19
C VAL A 8 -14.81 -9.88 -8.91
N ALA A 9 -15.83 -9.47 -9.67
CA ALA A 9 -17.17 -10.04 -9.56
C ALA A 9 -17.18 -11.56 -9.81
N LEU A 10 -16.35 -12.06 -10.74
CA LEU A 10 -16.22 -13.50 -10.98
C LEU A 10 -15.60 -14.24 -9.78
N ILE A 11 -14.60 -13.64 -9.12
CA ILE A 11 -13.99 -14.22 -7.91
C ILE A 11 -14.99 -14.23 -6.76
N GLU A 12 -15.75 -13.16 -6.58
CA GLU A 12 -16.81 -13.08 -5.57
C GLU A 12 -17.91 -14.10 -5.84
N LEU A 13 -18.32 -14.25 -7.09
CA LEU A 13 -19.30 -15.27 -7.49
C LEU A 13 -18.78 -16.69 -7.18
N LEU A 14 -17.51 -16.96 -7.49
CA LEU A 14 -16.89 -18.26 -7.19
C LEU A 14 -16.84 -18.52 -5.68
N ARG A 15 -16.48 -17.52 -4.88
CA ARG A 15 -16.53 -17.58 -3.43
C ARG A 15 -17.93 -17.88 -2.91
N ASP A 16 -18.92 -17.14 -3.40
CA ASP A 16 -20.31 -17.27 -2.94
C ASP A 16 -20.92 -18.61 -3.34
N ALA A 17 -20.61 -19.11 -4.54
CA ALA A 17 -20.99 -20.45 -4.98
C ALA A 17 -20.35 -21.54 -4.10
N TRP A 18 -19.06 -21.37 -3.75
CA TRP A 18 -18.37 -22.27 -2.84
C TRP A 18 -18.98 -22.24 -1.43
N LEU A 19 -19.32 -21.05 -0.90
CA LEU A 19 -20.02 -20.93 0.39
C LEU A 19 -21.38 -21.63 0.41
N ALA A 20 -22.10 -21.63 -0.70
CA ALA A 20 -23.33 -22.40 -0.83
C ALA A 20 -23.06 -23.92 -0.75
N ILE A 21 -22.04 -24.40 -1.47
CA ILE A 21 -21.62 -25.82 -1.40
C ILE A 21 -21.16 -26.17 0.02
N HIS A 22 -20.40 -25.32 0.69
CA HIS A 22 -19.92 -25.56 2.04
C HIS A 22 -21.07 -25.73 3.05
N ARG A 23 -22.16 -24.98 2.91
CA ARG A 23 -23.35 -25.11 3.77
C ARG A 23 -24.03 -26.46 3.61
N ASP A 24 -24.04 -27.02 2.38
CA ASP A 24 -24.76 -28.25 2.06
C ASP A 24 -23.86 -29.49 2.21
N ASP A 25 -22.57 -29.38 1.85
CA ASP A 25 -21.62 -30.50 1.81
C ASP A 25 -20.18 -30.00 2.08
N VAL A 26 -19.77 -30.06 3.35
CA VAL A 26 -18.43 -29.64 3.79
C VAL A 26 -17.32 -30.50 3.14
N ILE A 27 -17.58 -31.79 2.91
CA ILE A 27 -16.60 -32.70 2.31
C ILE A 27 -16.33 -32.28 0.88
N ARG A 28 -17.36 -32.05 0.11
CA ARG A 28 -17.25 -31.58 -1.27
C ARG A 28 -16.58 -30.21 -1.33
N ALA A 29 -16.94 -29.28 -0.44
CA ALA A 29 -16.32 -27.98 -0.34
C ALA A 29 -14.80 -28.06 -0.07
N ARG A 30 -14.39 -29.00 0.80
CA ARG A 30 -12.97 -29.26 1.07
C ARG A 30 -12.21 -29.78 -0.17
N TYR A 31 -12.79 -30.71 -0.95
CA TYR A 31 -12.16 -31.15 -2.18
C TYR A 31 -11.92 -30.00 -3.17
N ILE A 32 -12.88 -29.09 -3.30
CA ILE A 32 -12.71 -27.89 -4.14
C ILE A 32 -11.54 -27.04 -3.64
N VAL A 33 -11.35 -26.91 -2.33
CA VAL A 33 -10.22 -26.16 -1.76
C VAL A 33 -8.88 -26.84 -2.08
N LEU A 34 -8.81 -28.17 -2.03
CA LEU A 34 -7.62 -28.90 -2.42
C LEU A 34 -7.29 -28.71 -3.91
N ASP A 35 -8.32 -28.65 -4.77
CA ASP A 35 -8.14 -28.31 -6.18
C ASP A 35 -7.63 -26.86 -6.36
N TRP A 36 -8.09 -25.92 -5.57
CA TRP A 36 -7.59 -24.55 -5.58
C TRP A 36 -6.13 -24.47 -5.15
N LEU A 37 -5.74 -25.19 -4.11
CA LEU A 37 -4.35 -25.24 -3.64
C LEU A 37 -3.38 -25.81 -4.69
N ALA A 38 -3.88 -26.66 -5.57
CA ALA A 38 -3.08 -27.21 -6.67
C ALA A 38 -2.89 -26.21 -7.83
N GLN A 39 -3.61 -25.09 -7.85
CA GLN A 39 -3.48 -24.08 -8.90
C GLN A 39 -2.30 -23.15 -8.65
N PRO A 40 -1.52 -22.76 -9.68
CA PRO A 40 -0.33 -21.94 -9.52
C PRO A 40 -0.63 -20.43 -9.36
N TYR A 41 -1.90 -20.05 -9.19
CA TYR A 41 -2.31 -18.65 -9.17
C TYR A 41 -2.62 -18.16 -7.75
N PRO A 42 -2.10 -17.00 -7.35
CA PRO A 42 -2.34 -16.43 -6.01
C PRO A 42 -3.82 -16.27 -5.66
N THR A 43 -4.68 -16.02 -6.66
CA THR A 43 -6.13 -15.89 -6.46
C THR A 43 -6.75 -17.14 -5.86
N PHE A 44 -6.34 -18.32 -6.32
CA PHE A 44 -6.85 -19.60 -5.79
C PHE A 44 -6.30 -19.87 -4.39
N MET A 45 -5.04 -19.50 -4.12
CA MET A 45 -4.51 -19.54 -2.76
C MET A 45 -5.30 -18.63 -1.82
N ARG A 46 -5.65 -17.41 -2.24
CA ARG A 46 -6.52 -16.51 -1.45
C ARG A 46 -7.88 -17.14 -1.15
N LEU A 47 -8.51 -17.75 -2.16
CA LEU A 47 -9.78 -18.45 -1.99
C LEU A 47 -9.66 -19.63 -1.02
N ALA A 48 -8.57 -20.41 -1.10
CA ALA A 48 -8.31 -21.52 -0.18
C ALA A 48 -8.10 -21.03 1.26
N LEU A 49 -7.30 -19.96 1.46
CA LEU A 49 -7.09 -19.37 2.77
C LEU A 49 -8.36 -18.72 3.34
N PHE A 50 -9.18 -18.10 2.48
CA PHE A 50 -10.52 -17.64 2.88
C PHE A 50 -11.37 -18.80 3.34
N ALA A 51 -11.43 -19.89 2.57
CA ALA A 51 -12.19 -21.07 2.89
C ALA A 51 -11.75 -21.73 4.20
N ALA A 52 -10.46 -21.71 4.52
CA ALA A 52 -9.90 -22.21 5.78
C ALA A 52 -10.44 -21.51 7.02
N THR A 53 -11.05 -20.32 6.88
CA THR A 53 -11.76 -19.66 7.99
C THR A 53 -13.13 -20.32 8.28
N CYS A 54 -13.62 -21.21 7.41
CA CYS A 54 -14.88 -21.92 7.59
C CYS A 54 -14.64 -23.28 8.29
N ASP A 55 -15.61 -23.72 9.10
CA ASP A 55 -15.50 -24.95 9.88
C ASP A 55 -15.37 -26.19 8.99
N GLY A 56 -14.53 -27.13 9.41
CA GLY A 56 -14.34 -28.43 8.74
C GLY A 56 -13.52 -28.41 7.44
N VAL A 57 -13.06 -27.23 6.98
CA VAL A 57 -12.30 -27.10 5.73
C VAL A 57 -10.81 -27.40 5.94
N ALA A 58 -10.22 -26.86 6.97
CA ALA A 58 -8.81 -27.06 7.33
C ALA A 58 -8.70 -27.55 8.78
N PRO A 59 -9.06 -28.82 9.06
CA PRO A 59 -8.99 -29.37 10.41
C PRO A 59 -7.54 -29.34 10.94
N ASP A 60 -7.41 -29.39 12.26
CA ASP A 60 -6.13 -29.49 12.96
C ASP A 60 -5.08 -28.43 12.56
N GLY A 61 -5.54 -27.30 12.03
CA GLY A 61 -4.67 -26.19 11.65
C GLY A 61 -3.86 -26.42 10.36
N GLU A 62 -4.34 -27.28 9.44
CA GLU A 62 -3.71 -27.56 8.13
C GLU A 62 -3.37 -26.28 7.33
N TRP A 63 -4.14 -25.20 7.53
CA TRP A 63 -3.86 -23.93 6.87
C TRP A 63 -2.46 -23.35 7.20
N VAL A 64 -1.86 -23.76 8.33
CA VAL A 64 -0.48 -23.42 8.66
C VAL A 64 0.47 -24.05 7.65
N ASP A 65 0.26 -25.32 7.26
CA ASP A 65 1.07 -25.99 6.25
C ASP A 65 0.95 -25.28 4.89
N TRP A 66 -0.22 -24.79 4.54
CA TRP A 66 -0.44 -24.03 3.30
C TRP A 66 0.32 -22.69 3.31
N LEU A 67 0.30 -21.98 4.44
CA LEU A 67 1.04 -20.72 4.59
C LEU A 67 2.56 -20.93 4.57
N LEU A 68 3.03 -22.04 5.15
CA LEU A 68 4.45 -22.36 5.27
C LEU A 68 5.00 -23.08 4.04
N ALA A 69 4.17 -23.47 3.09
CA ALA A 69 4.63 -24.01 1.82
C ALA A 69 5.55 -23.02 1.09
N ASN A 70 6.46 -23.57 0.25
CA ASN A 70 7.43 -22.77 -0.51
C ASN A 70 8.23 -21.81 0.38
N GLU A 71 8.82 -22.34 1.46
CA GLU A 71 9.66 -21.56 2.39
C GLU A 71 8.89 -20.40 3.08
N GLY A 72 7.60 -20.60 3.34
CA GLY A 72 6.74 -19.60 3.98
C GLY A 72 6.31 -18.45 3.07
N TRP A 73 6.44 -18.61 1.76
CA TRP A 73 6.10 -17.56 0.79
C TRP A 73 4.70 -16.95 1.03
N TRP A 74 3.70 -17.81 1.26
CA TRP A 74 2.31 -17.34 1.41
C TRP A 74 2.06 -16.64 2.76
N LEU A 75 2.83 -16.96 3.78
CA LEU A 75 2.78 -16.25 5.06
C LEU A 75 3.18 -14.77 4.87
N TRP A 76 4.12 -14.48 3.95
CA TRP A 76 4.73 -13.16 3.80
C TRP A 76 4.30 -12.41 2.55
N SER A 77 3.65 -13.08 1.60
CA SER A 77 3.23 -12.48 0.33
C SER A 77 2.19 -11.38 0.55
N VAL A 78 2.39 -10.24 -0.10
CA VAL A 78 1.40 -9.17 -0.14
C VAL A 78 0.08 -9.64 -0.78
N GLN A 79 0.15 -10.61 -1.68
CA GLN A 79 -1.02 -11.13 -2.39
C GLN A 79 -1.99 -11.88 -1.49
N THR A 80 -1.50 -12.56 -0.45
CA THR A 80 -2.31 -13.34 0.51
C THR A 80 -2.46 -12.68 1.87
N GLN A 81 -1.89 -11.50 2.05
CA GLN A 81 -1.75 -10.84 3.35
C GLN A 81 -3.10 -10.71 4.08
N ARG A 82 -4.16 -10.27 3.37
CA ARG A 82 -5.48 -10.11 3.95
C ARG A 82 -6.03 -11.43 4.50
N GLU A 83 -6.01 -12.49 3.72
CA GLU A 83 -6.53 -13.80 4.11
C GLU A 83 -5.67 -14.42 5.21
N THR A 84 -4.36 -14.21 5.17
CA THR A 84 -3.43 -14.60 6.25
C THR A 84 -3.78 -13.91 7.56
N MET A 85 -3.97 -12.58 7.57
CA MET A 85 -4.35 -11.84 8.78
C MET A 85 -5.71 -12.30 9.30
N ARG A 86 -6.66 -12.52 8.41
CA ARG A 86 -7.99 -13.07 8.76
C ARG A 86 -7.88 -14.43 9.45
N LEU A 87 -7.05 -15.35 8.94
CA LEU A 87 -6.82 -16.65 9.56
C LEU A 87 -6.20 -16.52 10.95
N LEU A 88 -5.20 -15.66 11.12
CA LEU A 88 -4.58 -15.40 12.42
C LEU A 88 -5.62 -14.96 13.47
N VAL A 89 -6.52 -14.06 13.08
CA VAL A 89 -7.59 -13.55 13.97
C VAL A 89 -8.65 -14.61 14.23
N LEU A 90 -9.17 -15.27 13.21
CA LEU A 90 -10.36 -16.13 13.34
C LEU A 90 -10.03 -17.56 13.81
N ARG A 91 -8.83 -18.05 13.50
CA ARG A 91 -8.43 -19.46 13.71
C ARG A 91 -7.20 -19.62 14.60
N GLY A 92 -6.46 -18.55 14.84
CA GLY A 92 -5.22 -18.60 15.61
C GLY A 92 -5.36 -19.20 17.01
N ALA A 93 -6.39 -18.80 17.74
CA ALA A 93 -6.65 -19.29 19.10
C ALA A 93 -7.03 -20.79 19.18
N GLN A 94 -7.44 -21.38 18.04
CA GLN A 94 -7.90 -22.77 17.95
C GLN A 94 -6.81 -23.71 17.44
N LEU A 95 -5.61 -23.20 17.18
CA LEU A 95 -4.50 -24.02 16.66
C LEU A 95 -4.05 -25.06 17.70
N PRO A 96 -3.82 -26.30 17.26
CA PRO A 96 -3.07 -27.27 18.07
C PRO A 96 -1.66 -26.75 18.39
N ASP A 97 -1.13 -27.10 19.55
CA ASP A 97 0.18 -26.60 20.02
C ASP A 97 1.31 -26.80 19.01
N VAL A 98 1.34 -27.94 18.32
CA VAL A 98 2.34 -28.23 17.28
C VAL A 98 2.28 -27.22 16.14
N GLN A 99 1.10 -26.94 15.63
CA GLN A 99 0.91 -25.98 14.51
C GLN A 99 1.17 -24.55 14.97
N LYS A 100 0.78 -24.23 16.19
CA LYS A 100 1.03 -22.93 16.81
C LYS A 100 2.53 -22.66 16.92
N ILE A 101 3.31 -23.59 17.48
CA ILE A 101 4.76 -23.46 17.64
C ILE A 101 5.43 -23.27 16.25
N ARG A 102 5.00 -24.04 15.25
CA ARG A 102 5.53 -23.93 13.87
C ARG A 102 5.25 -22.57 13.26
N LEU A 103 4.03 -22.07 13.40
CA LEU A 103 3.62 -20.77 12.90
C LEU A 103 4.38 -19.63 13.59
N GLU A 104 4.49 -19.67 14.92
CA GLU A 104 5.25 -18.68 15.70
C GLU A 104 6.72 -18.67 15.29
N ALA A 105 7.35 -19.85 15.17
CA ALA A 105 8.74 -19.93 14.68
C ALA A 105 8.91 -19.28 13.32
N ALA A 106 8.02 -19.56 12.36
CA ALA A 106 8.07 -18.98 11.04
C ALA A 106 7.82 -17.45 11.05
N ILE A 107 6.98 -16.95 11.97
CA ILE A 107 6.80 -15.51 12.17
C ILE A 107 8.06 -14.87 12.75
N LEU A 108 8.72 -15.52 13.71
CA LEU A 108 9.94 -15.01 14.34
C LEU A 108 11.14 -15.00 13.38
N ASP A 109 11.24 -15.99 12.49
CA ASP A 109 12.26 -16.04 11.43
C ASP A 109 12.14 -14.86 10.46
N GLY A 110 10.95 -14.31 10.30
CA GLY A 110 10.68 -13.16 9.44
C GLY A 110 10.55 -13.52 7.96
N PRO A 111 10.28 -12.52 7.10
CA PRO A 111 10.15 -12.72 5.66
C PRO A 111 11.50 -13.04 4.99
N PRO A 112 11.49 -13.74 3.83
CA PRO A 112 12.70 -13.97 3.04
C PRO A 112 13.37 -12.64 2.67
N ARG A 113 14.71 -12.59 2.82
CA ARG A 113 15.47 -11.36 2.60
C ARG A 113 15.34 -10.85 1.17
N ARG A 114 15.14 -9.55 1.06
CA ARG A 114 15.11 -8.84 -0.23
C ARG A 114 16.47 -8.17 -0.49
N PRO A 115 17.17 -8.56 -1.56
CA PRO A 115 18.52 -8.05 -1.86
C PRO A 115 18.54 -6.57 -2.29
N ASP A 116 17.40 -6.05 -2.75
CA ASP A 116 17.21 -4.69 -3.25
C ASP A 116 17.06 -3.63 -2.15
N MET A 117 17.06 -4.04 -0.86
CA MET A 117 16.86 -3.14 0.28
C MET A 117 18.14 -2.92 1.09
N THR A 118 18.31 -1.70 1.61
CA THR A 118 19.36 -1.41 2.60
C THR A 118 19.10 -2.18 3.89
N PRO A 119 20.14 -2.53 4.67
CA PRO A 119 19.96 -3.27 5.92
C PRO A 119 18.96 -2.62 6.89
N GLU A 120 19.06 -1.32 7.10
CA GLU A 120 18.18 -0.57 7.99
C GLU A 120 16.71 -0.59 7.52
N ARG A 121 16.49 -0.34 6.24
CA ARG A 121 15.14 -0.38 5.67
C ARG A 121 14.54 -1.79 5.73
N TRP A 122 15.39 -2.80 5.56
CA TRP A 122 15.00 -4.19 5.69
C TRP A 122 14.59 -4.53 7.11
N GLU A 123 15.37 -4.13 8.10
CA GLU A 123 15.09 -4.36 9.52
C GLU A 123 13.76 -3.73 9.93
N ASN A 124 13.51 -2.49 9.55
CA ASN A 124 12.24 -1.82 9.81
C ASN A 124 11.05 -2.56 9.17
N LEU A 125 11.21 -3.04 7.95
CA LEU A 125 10.18 -3.85 7.28
C LEU A 125 9.89 -5.15 8.05
N VAL A 126 10.95 -5.88 8.44
CA VAL A 126 10.83 -7.13 9.18
C VAL A 126 10.13 -6.89 10.52
N ASN A 127 10.57 -5.89 11.27
CA ASN A 127 9.99 -5.54 12.56
C ASN A 127 8.48 -5.28 12.44
N HIS A 128 8.07 -4.48 11.45
CA HIS A 128 6.65 -4.22 11.22
C HIS A 128 5.89 -5.48 10.79
N LYS A 129 6.43 -6.26 9.87
CA LYS A 129 5.77 -7.47 9.36
C LYS A 129 5.59 -8.53 10.44
N VAL A 130 6.59 -8.70 11.30
CA VAL A 130 6.53 -9.60 12.47
C VAL A 130 5.52 -9.09 13.47
N TRP A 131 5.62 -7.80 13.85
CA TRP A 131 4.68 -7.18 14.77
C TRP A 131 3.24 -7.37 14.31
N LEU A 132 2.92 -7.07 13.07
CA LEU A 132 1.54 -7.13 12.55
C LEU A 132 0.96 -8.54 12.70
N ARG A 133 1.74 -9.59 12.42
CA ARG A 133 1.27 -10.97 12.55
C ARG A 133 1.04 -11.37 14.00
N LEU A 134 1.97 -11.03 14.89
CA LEU A 134 1.82 -11.30 16.32
C LEU A 134 0.64 -10.51 16.90
N ALA A 135 0.47 -9.25 16.51
CA ALA A 135 -0.67 -8.42 16.94
C ALA A 135 -2.01 -8.98 16.46
N LYS A 136 -2.11 -9.43 15.21
CA LYS A 136 -3.33 -10.08 14.68
C LYS A 136 -3.60 -11.42 15.39
N PHE A 137 -2.58 -12.19 15.63
CA PHE A 137 -2.71 -13.47 16.33
C PHE A 137 -3.25 -13.28 17.75
N THR A 138 -2.70 -12.33 18.50
CA THR A 138 -3.18 -12.00 19.86
C THR A 138 -4.54 -11.35 19.85
N SER A 139 -4.88 -10.50 18.87
CA SER A 139 -6.20 -9.88 18.77
C SER A 139 -7.32 -10.89 18.56
N GLY A 140 -7.01 -12.05 17.98
CA GLY A 140 -7.92 -13.20 17.86
C GLY A 140 -8.05 -14.05 19.12
N GLY A 141 -7.41 -13.66 20.24
CA GLY A 141 -7.45 -14.38 21.50
C GLY A 141 -6.41 -15.51 21.62
N ALA A 142 -5.47 -15.61 20.68
CA ALA A 142 -4.37 -16.58 20.80
C ALA A 142 -3.33 -16.11 21.83
N HIS A 143 -2.85 -17.04 22.66
CA HIS A 143 -1.74 -16.80 23.58
C HIS A 143 -0.42 -17.08 22.87
N LEU A 144 0.52 -16.14 22.93
CA LEU A 144 1.85 -16.32 22.36
C LEU A 144 2.71 -17.27 23.21
N GLY A 145 3.57 -18.03 22.56
CA GLY A 145 4.66 -18.73 23.23
C GLY A 145 5.71 -17.73 23.73
N ARG A 146 6.55 -18.17 24.68
CA ARG A 146 7.51 -17.30 25.39
C ARG A 146 8.36 -16.42 24.48
N ASP A 147 8.93 -17.00 23.44
CA ASP A 147 9.86 -16.27 22.55
C ASP A 147 9.11 -15.26 21.69
N ALA A 148 7.91 -15.60 21.22
CA ALA A 148 7.03 -14.70 20.48
C ALA A 148 6.52 -13.55 21.37
N GLU A 149 6.21 -13.82 22.64
CA GLU A 149 5.81 -12.79 23.60
C GLU A 149 6.94 -11.80 23.88
N ILE A 150 8.17 -12.29 24.12
CA ILE A 150 9.37 -11.46 24.33
C ILE A 150 9.61 -10.57 23.09
N ARG A 151 9.54 -11.15 21.89
CA ARG A 151 9.73 -10.40 20.65
C ARG A 151 8.66 -9.35 20.42
N PHE A 152 7.40 -9.70 20.70
CA PHE A 152 6.27 -8.79 20.54
C PHE A 152 6.36 -7.61 21.53
N ALA A 153 6.68 -7.89 22.80
CA ALA A 153 6.88 -6.85 23.81
C ALA A 153 8.05 -5.91 23.45
N GLY A 154 9.17 -6.47 22.95
CA GLY A 154 10.30 -5.67 22.47
C GLY A 154 9.91 -4.73 21.33
N LEU A 155 9.19 -5.24 20.32
CA LEU A 155 8.71 -4.44 19.20
C LEU A 155 7.79 -3.27 19.64
N LEU A 156 6.92 -3.50 20.62
CA LEU A 156 6.06 -2.44 21.16
C LEU A 156 6.84 -1.41 21.98
N ALA A 157 7.90 -1.84 22.68
CA ALA A 157 8.77 -0.92 23.42
C ALA A 157 9.58 -0.03 22.47
N ASP A 158 10.11 -0.59 21.41
CA ASP A 158 10.90 0.15 20.40
C ASP A 158 10.01 1.05 19.52
N HIS A 159 8.76 0.65 19.29
CA HIS A 159 7.81 1.35 18.42
C HIS A 159 6.44 1.53 19.11
N PRO A 160 6.31 2.42 20.10
CA PRO A 160 5.09 2.56 20.93
C PRO A 160 3.86 3.08 20.16
N THR A 161 4.04 3.54 18.93
CA THR A 161 2.95 3.99 18.06
C THR A 161 2.28 2.86 17.27
N LEU A 162 2.83 1.65 17.32
CA LEU A 162 2.24 0.50 16.65
C LEU A 162 0.93 0.07 17.33
N ALA A 163 -0.15 0.19 16.59
CA ALA A 163 -1.48 -0.25 17.04
C ALA A 163 -2.26 -0.82 15.84
N LEU A 164 -3.14 -1.78 16.11
CA LEU A 164 -4.07 -2.27 15.10
C LEU A 164 -5.20 -1.26 14.89
N ALA A 165 -5.68 -1.12 13.65
CA ALA A 165 -6.82 -0.27 13.36
C ALA A 165 -8.08 -0.78 14.04
N SER A 166 -8.91 0.15 14.53
CA SER A 166 -10.16 -0.18 15.22
C SER A 166 -11.29 -0.60 14.27
N ASN A 167 -11.20 -0.22 12.98
CA ASN A 167 -12.25 -0.35 11.98
C ASN A 167 -11.78 -1.18 10.79
N GLU A 168 -11.29 -2.38 11.03
CA GLU A 168 -10.82 -3.25 9.95
C GLU A 168 -11.96 -3.68 9.03
N LYS A 169 -11.81 -3.45 7.72
CA LYS A 169 -12.75 -3.90 6.70
C LYS A 169 -12.37 -5.28 6.20
N ASP A 170 -13.23 -6.26 6.46
CA ASP A 170 -13.05 -7.62 5.99
C ASP A 170 -13.84 -7.86 4.69
N GLU A 171 -13.49 -7.14 3.63
CA GLU A 171 -14.07 -7.29 2.31
C GLU A 171 -13.12 -8.08 1.39
N PHE A 172 -13.58 -9.20 0.85
CA PHE A 172 -12.76 -10.04 -0.04
C PHE A 172 -12.31 -9.29 -1.29
N SER A 173 -13.15 -8.42 -1.84
CA SER A 173 -12.84 -7.57 -3.00
C SER A 173 -11.89 -6.43 -2.68
N HIS A 174 -11.65 -6.15 -1.42
CA HIS A 174 -10.76 -5.09 -1.03
C HIS A 174 -9.29 -5.48 -1.27
N TRP A 175 -8.69 -4.88 -2.28
CA TRP A 175 -7.26 -5.02 -2.51
C TRP A 175 -6.52 -4.14 -1.51
N MET A 176 -5.88 -4.78 -0.57
CA MET A 176 -5.19 -4.09 0.50
C MET A 176 -3.78 -3.72 0.08
N SER A 177 -3.46 -2.44 0.18
CA SER A 177 -2.11 -1.96 -0.01
C SER A 177 -1.27 -2.28 1.24
N GLY A 178 -0.44 -3.31 1.15
CA GLY A 178 0.73 -3.45 1.98
C GLY A 178 0.54 -4.12 3.35
N THR A 179 -0.37 -3.74 4.22
CA THR A 179 -0.41 -4.20 5.62
C THR A 179 -1.48 -5.22 5.95
N GLY A 180 -2.44 -5.44 5.08
CA GLY A 180 -3.59 -6.29 5.37
C GLY A 180 -4.66 -5.59 6.20
N ASP A 181 -4.45 -4.34 6.55
CA ASP A 181 -5.36 -3.53 7.33
C ASP A 181 -5.95 -2.42 6.44
N ALA A 182 -7.27 -2.40 6.29
CA ALA A 182 -7.96 -1.41 5.46
C ALA A 182 -7.80 0.02 6.00
N ASP A 183 -7.65 0.14 7.31
CA ASP A 183 -7.58 1.42 8.01
C ASP A 183 -6.14 1.76 8.44
N TYR A 184 -5.15 1.09 7.85
CA TYR A 184 -3.73 1.38 8.11
C TYR A 184 -3.37 2.86 7.88
N GLU A 185 -4.03 3.51 6.92
CA GLU A 185 -3.82 4.93 6.65
C GLU A 185 -4.19 5.83 7.84
N ASP A 186 -5.16 5.40 8.65
CA ASP A 186 -5.59 6.15 9.84
C ASP A 186 -4.58 6.10 10.99
N GLN A 187 -3.63 5.15 10.94
CA GLN A 187 -2.59 4.97 11.97
C GLN A 187 -1.27 5.66 11.63
N ARG A 188 -1.15 6.21 10.41
CA ARG A 188 0.06 6.90 9.98
C ARG A 188 0.21 8.23 10.70
N ILE A 189 1.43 8.51 11.14
CA ILE A 189 1.80 9.87 11.55
C ILE A 189 1.86 10.70 10.27
N VAL A 190 0.79 11.43 10.00
CA VAL A 190 0.74 12.32 8.84
C VAL A 190 1.34 13.67 9.23
N ASP A 191 2.50 14.02 8.67
CA ASP A 191 3.01 15.39 8.72
C ASP A 191 2.11 16.28 7.86
N ARG A 192 1.23 17.02 8.53
CA ARG A 192 0.21 17.82 7.84
C ARG A 192 0.80 19.10 7.29
N ALA A 193 0.62 19.29 6.00
CA ALA A 193 1.01 20.49 5.29
C ALA A 193 0.38 21.75 5.91
N PRO A 194 1.17 22.78 6.23
CA PRO A 194 0.68 24.05 6.78
C PRO A 194 -0.40 24.70 5.93
N ARG A 195 -1.26 25.49 6.58
CA ARG A 195 -2.39 26.13 5.89
C ARG A 195 -2.00 27.40 5.17
N THR A 196 -1.00 28.13 5.65
CA THR A 196 -0.59 29.38 5.05
C THR A 196 0.41 29.15 3.92
N ARG A 197 0.40 30.00 2.91
CA ARG A 197 1.31 29.94 1.76
C ARG A 197 2.78 29.99 2.18
N HIS A 198 3.11 30.89 3.13
CA HIS A 198 4.48 31.09 3.60
C HIS A 198 5.02 29.85 4.33
N ASP A 199 4.27 29.38 5.34
CA ASP A 199 4.69 28.21 6.13
C ASP A 199 4.73 26.94 5.26
N LEU A 200 3.83 26.84 4.29
CA LEU A 200 3.83 25.77 3.32
C LEU A 200 5.10 25.79 2.46
N ALA A 201 5.52 26.95 1.97
CA ALA A 201 6.76 27.07 1.21
C ALA A 201 8.00 26.69 2.05
N VAL A 202 8.02 27.05 3.33
CA VAL A 202 9.10 26.63 4.26
C VAL A 202 9.07 25.10 4.49
N TRP A 203 7.87 24.54 4.68
CA TRP A 203 7.69 23.10 4.88
C TRP A 203 8.10 22.28 3.66
N LEU A 204 7.79 22.75 2.44
CA LEU A 204 8.13 22.09 1.19
C LEU A 204 9.65 22.02 0.92
N LYS A 205 10.47 22.85 1.57
CA LYS A 205 11.94 22.77 1.48
C LYS A 205 12.52 21.57 2.22
N ARG A 206 11.75 20.97 3.14
CA ARG A 206 12.19 19.77 3.85
C ARG A 206 12.10 18.57 2.91
N GLU A 207 13.03 17.62 3.08
CA GLU A 207 12.86 16.34 2.42
C GLU A 207 11.53 15.70 2.85
N PRO A 208 10.77 15.10 1.90
CA PRO A 208 9.60 14.31 2.27
C PRO A 208 9.97 13.24 3.30
N ALA A 209 9.09 13.02 4.26
CA ALA A 209 9.26 11.95 5.22
C ALA A 209 9.44 10.61 4.48
N LYS A 210 10.56 9.95 4.72
CA LYS A 210 10.95 8.70 4.01
C LYS A 210 10.72 7.46 4.88
N GLY A 211 10.13 7.61 6.06
CA GLY A 211 9.79 6.50 6.94
C GLY A 211 8.68 5.64 6.36
N PHE A 212 8.69 4.35 6.72
CA PHE A 212 7.62 3.44 6.29
C PHE A 212 6.24 3.84 6.86
N PHE A 213 6.24 4.58 7.97
CA PHE A 213 5.07 5.08 8.68
C PHE A 213 4.92 6.61 8.59
N ASP A 214 5.92 7.29 8.05
CA ASP A 214 5.91 8.73 7.93
C ASP A 214 5.39 9.08 6.53
N GLU A 215 4.17 9.54 6.44
CA GLU A 215 3.60 10.13 5.25
C GLU A 215 3.27 11.59 5.52
N ASP A 216 3.29 12.37 4.48
CA ASP A 216 2.71 13.70 4.52
C ASP A 216 1.47 13.77 3.62
N ASN A 217 0.64 14.76 3.84
CA ASN A 217 -0.58 14.96 3.08
C ASN A 217 -0.39 15.97 1.92
N TRP A 218 0.82 16.09 1.37
CA TRP A 218 1.08 17.05 0.31
C TRP A 218 0.24 16.83 -0.94
N ARG A 219 0.13 15.60 -1.41
CA ARG A 219 -0.66 15.26 -2.59
C ARG A 219 -2.15 15.57 -2.43
N GLU A 220 -2.70 15.33 -1.24
CA GLU A 220 -4.07 15.69 -0.88
C GLU A 220 -4.21 17.22 -0.81
N THR A 221 -3.26 17.91 -0.18
CA THR A 221 -3.19 19.36 -0.12
C THR A 221 -3.16 20.00 -1.50
N CYS A 222 -2.47 19.41 -2.48
CA CYS A 222 -2.47 19.88 -3.86
C CYS A 222 -3.86 19.83 -4.51
N ARG A 223 -4.69 18.86 -4.14
CA ARG A 223 -6.07 18.72 -4.63
C ARG A 223 -7.03 19.65 -3.89
N GLU A 224 -6.99 19.66 -2.57
CA GLU A 224 -7.93 20.41 -1.75
C GLU A 224 -7.67 21.90 -1.74
N ARG A 225 -6.41 22.32 -1.84
CA ARG A 225 -5.97 23.71 -1.71
C ARG A 225 -5.08 24.13 -2.89
N PHE A 226 -5.56 23.91 -4.10
CA PHE A 226 -4.82 24.13 -5.34
C PHE A 226 -4.05 25.47 -5.37
N PHE A 227 -4.73 26.61 -5.13
CA PHE A 227 -4.09 27.92 -5.23
C PHE A 227 -2.98 28.15 -4.20
N VAL A 228 -3.15 27.68 -2.97
CA VAL A 228 -2.15 27.80 -1.92
C VAL A 228 -0.93 26.94 -2.29
N SER A 229 -1.15 25.73 -2.74
CA SER A 229 -0.11 24.77 -3.15
C SER A 229 0.67 25.28 -4.36
N ALA A 230 -0.03 25.73 -5.40
CA ALA A 230 0.60 26.30 -6.60
C ALA A 230 1.40 27.56 -6.25
N CYS A 231 0.85 28.48 -5.45
CA CYS A 231 1.56 29.68 -5.03
C CYS A 231 2.80 29.38 -4.19
N ALA A 232 2.76 28.40 -3.28
CA ALA A 232 3.92 28.01 -2.49
C ALA A 232 5.04 27.45 -3.37
N LEU A 233 4.73 26.58 -4.33
CA LEU A 233 5.70 26.09 -5.32
C LEU A 233 6.23 27.22 -6.22
N CYS A 234 5.37 28.18 -6.58
CA CYS A 234 5.79 29.37 -7.33
C CYS A 234 6.80 30.21 -6.60
N ASP A 235 6.64 30.41 -5.29
CA ASP A 235 7.60 31.17 -4.49
C ASP A 235 8.95 30.45 -4.43
N LEU A 236 8.92 29.14 -4.21
CA LEU A 236 10.14 28.34 -4.23
C LEU A 236 10.85 28.39 -5.59
N ALA A 237 10.13 28.30 -6.69
CA ALA A 237 10.69 28.40 -8.02
C ALA A 237 11.34 29.75 -8.31
N ARG A 238 10.74 30.86 -7.83
CA ARG A 238 11.32 32.21 -7.93
C ARG A 238 12.62 32.34 -7.14
N ASP A 239 12.72 31.63 -6.01
CA ASP A 239 13.92 31.53 -5.20
C ASP A 239 14.93 30.51 -5.76
N ASN A 240 14.71 30.02 -6.98
CA ASN A 240 15.48 28.93 -7.63
C ASN A 240 15.54 27.63 -6.80
N CYS A 241 14.54 27.39 -5.98
CA CYS A 241 14.38 26.17 -5.19
C CYS A 241 13.30 25.29 -5.84
N TRP A 242 13.70 24.12 -6.30
CA TRP A 242 12.84 23.20 -7.06
C TRP A 242 12.83 21.81 -6.42
N PRO A 243 12.06 21.57 -5.36
CA PRO A 243 11.99 20.26 -4.71
C PRO A 243 11.31 19.24 -5.64
N ALA A 244 12.10 18.35 -6.25
CA ALA A 244 11.67 17.44 -7.32
C ALA A 244 10.48 16.56 -6.91
N GLU A 245 10.55 15.90 -5.73
CA GLU A 245 9.45 15.04 -5.25
C GLU A 245 8.15 15.83 -5.07
N ARG A 246 8.23 17.05 -4.51
CA ARG A 246 7.06 17.92 -4.32
C ARG A 246 6.42 18.32 -5.64
N TRP A 247 7.23 18.62 -6.65
CA TRP A 247 6.75 18.90 -8.01
C TRP A 247 6.15 17.65 -8.66
N ARG A 248 6.76 16.48 -8.48
CA ARG A 248 6.24 15.22 -9.02
C ARG A 248 4.83 14.92 -8.50
N GLU A 249 4.66 14.99 -7.19
CA GLU A 249 3.37 14.74 -6.55
C GLU A 249 2.31 15.78 -6.92
N ALA A 250 2.70 17.06 -7.01
CA ALA A 250 1.80 18.12 -7.44
C ALA A 250 1.33 17.93 -8.90
N LEU A 251 2.25 17.66 -9.84
CA LEU A 251 1.91 17.39 -11.24
C LEU A 251 0.98 16.16 -11.36
N GLN A 252 1.23 15.11 -10.59
CA GLN A 252 0.36 13.94 -10.55
C GLN A 252 -1.03 14.28 -9.98
N ALA A 253 -1.10 15.07 -8.91
CA ALA A 253 -2.35 15.50 -8.33
C ALA A 253 -3.18 16.37 -9.28
N TRP A 254 -2.52 17.19 -10.09
CA TRP A 254 -3.12 18.12 -11.07
C TRP A 254 -3.32 17.50 -12.46
N SER A 255 -2.98 16.26 -12.66
CA SER A 255 -3.28 15.49 -13.88
C SER A 255 -4.72 14.98 -13.92
N ASP A 256 -5.56 15.33 -12.96
CA ASP A 256 -7.00 15.08 -12.97
C ASP A 256 -7.71 16.11 -13.86
N ASP A 257 -8.69 15.69 -14.66
CA ASP A 257 -9.44 16.56 -15.57
C ASP A 257 -10.06 17.76 -14.85
N THR A 258 -10.41 17.63 -13.56
CA THR A 258 -10.97 18.72 -12.73
C THR A 258 -10.00 19.88 -12.51
N PHE A 259 -8.69 19.61 -12.46
CA PHE A 259 -7.67 20.62 -12.18
C PHE A 259 -6.88 21.05 -13.42
N ALA A 260 -6.96 20.29 -14.49
CA ALA A 260 -6.10 20.46 -15.67
C ALA A 260 -6.07 21.89 -16.19
N GLN A 261 -7.24 22.52 -16.36
CA GLN A 261 -7.34 23.90 -16.89
C GLN A 261 -6.74 24.94 -15.95
N CYS A 262 -7.08 24.85 -14.64
CA CYS A 262 -6.50 25.74 -13.63
C CYS A 262 -5.00 25.56 -13.50
N ALA A 263 -4.55 24.31 -13.39
CA ALA A 263 -3.13 23.99 -13.25
C ALA A 263 -2.34 24.47 -14.46
N TRP A 264 -2.83 24.24 -15.68
CA TRP A 264 -2.20 24.73 -16.89
C TRP A 264 -2.06 26.25 -16.87
N ARG A 265 -3.14 26.95 -16.62
CA ARG A 265 -3.18 28.42 -16.66
C ARG A 265 -2.21 29.08 -15.66
N PHE A 266 -2.09 28.53 -14.44
CA PHE A 266 -1.34 29.17 -13.36
C PHE A 266 0.09 28.63 -13.21
N VAL A 267 0.33 27.38 -13.58
CA VAL A 267 1.62 26.71 -13.35
C VAL A 267 2.49 26.68 -14.61
N ALA A 268 1.91 26.55 -15.79
CA ALA A 268 2.67 26.45 -17.03
C ALA A 268 3.72 27.56 -17.24
N PRO A 269 3.41 28.85 -17.00
CA PRO A 269 4.41 29.92 -17.16
C PRO A 269 5.66 29.76 -16.31
N LEU A 270 5.57 29.11 -15.14
CA LEU A 270 6.69 28.83 -14.28
C LEU A 270 7.57 27.71 -14.79
N LEU A 271 6.94 26.67 -15.33
CA LEU A 271 7.66 25.50 -15.84
C LEU A 271 8.60 25.83 -17.01
N ARG A 272 8.39 26.97 -17.68
CA ARG A 272 9.34 27.50 -18.66
C ARG A 272 10.72 27.70 -18.06
N GLY A 273 10.82 28.20 -16.83
CA GLY A 273 12.07 28.44 -16.09
C GLY A 273 12.64 27.21 -15.39
N MET A 274 12.06 26.03 -15.58
CA MET A 274 12.51 24.80 -14.91
C MET A 274 13.93 24.42 -15.32
N PRO A 275 14.85 24.14 -14.35
CA PRO A 275 16.19 23.66 -14.65
C PRO A 275 16.18 22.33 -15.42
N GLU A 276 17.19 22.11 -16.25
CA GLU A 276 17.32 20.90 -17.08
C GLU A 276 17.45 19.62 -16.22
N THR A 277 18.17 19.69 -15.11
CA THR A 277 18.31 18.58 -14.16
C THR A 277 16.95 18.13 -13.61
N LEU A 278 16.11 19.10 -13.26
CA LEU A 278 14.76 18.80 -12.77
C LEU A 278 13.86 18.29 -13.89
N LEU A 279 14.02 18.78 -15.10
CA LEU A 279 13.27 18.31 -16.27
C LEU A 279 13.48 16.81 -16.50
N VAL A 280 14.74 16.34 -16.39
CA VAL A 280 15.07 14.90 -16.49
C VAL A 280 14.36 14.10 -15.39
N GLU A 281 14.43 14.56 -14.14
CA GLU A 281 13.82 13.87 -13.02
C GLU A 281 12.28 13.81 -13.10
N LEU A 282 11.65 14.82 -13.69
CA LEU A 282 10.21 14.96 -13.80
C LEU A 282 9.64 14.57 -15.16
N ALA A 283 10.46 14.14 -16.11
CA ALA A 283 10.07 13.93 -17.52
C ALA A 283 8.79 13.08 -17.64
N HIS A 284 8.71 11.98 -16.92
CA HIS A 284 7.52 11.10 -16.93
C HIS A 284 6.26 11.78 -16.39
N SER A 285 6.36 12.43 -15.22
CA SER A 285 5.21 13.10 -14.58
C SER A 285 4.77 14.31 -15.38
N LEU A 286 5.73 15.05 -15.93
CA LEU A 286 5.48 16.21 -16.78
C LEU A 286 4.82 15.80 -18.11
N SER A 287 5.29 14.71 -18.74
CA SER A 287 4.67 14.16 -19.96
C SER A 287 3.21 13.74 -19.71
N SER A 288 2.94 13.10 -18.58
CA SER A 288 1.59 12.70 -18.19
C SER A 288 0.69 13.91 -17.97
N TRP A 289 1.19 14.95 -17.31
CA TRP A 289 0.47 16.19 -17.09
C TRP A 289 0.23 16.97 -18.39
N LEU A 290 1.24 17.08 -19.28
CA LEU A 290 1.10 17.70 -20.59
C LEU A 290 0.05 17.01 -21.48
N LYS A 291 -0.03 15.68 -21.40
CA LYS A 291 -1.07 14.91 -22.11
C LYS A 291 -2.49 15.32 -21.72
N VAL A 292 -2.70 15.64 -20.45
CA VAL A 292 -3.99 16.13 -19.95
C VAL A 292 -4.16 17.60 -20.32
N ALA A 293 -3.13 18.43 -20.12
CA ALA A 293 -3.13 19.85 -20.48
C ALA A 293 -3.43 20.10 -21.98
N ALA A 294 -2.96 19.22 -22.86
CA ALA A 294 -3.23 19.31 -24.32
C ALA A 294 -4.72 19.35 -24.66
N ARG A 295 -5.60 18.84 -23.79
CA ARG A 295 -7.05 18.85 -23.99
C ARG A 295 -7.71 20.17 -23.65
N VAL A 296 -7.02 21.04 -22.88
CA VAL A 296 -7.54 22.28 -22.31
C VAL A 296 -6.67 23.49 -22.62
N LEU A 297 -5.87 23.41 -23.70
CA LEU A 297 -4.95 24.44 -24.15
C LEU A 297 -5.74 25.65 -24.68
N GLU A 298 -6.06 26.60 -23.78
CA GLU A 298 -6.64 27.91 -24.18
C GLU A 298 -5.60 29.04 -24.15
N ARG A 299 -4.47 28.84 -23.44
CA ARG A 299 -3.41 29.83 -23.25
C ARG A 299 -2.06 29.12 -23.11
N HIS A 300 -0.96 29.89 -23.33
CA HIS A 300 0.40 29.40 -23.17
C HIS A 300 0.76 28.19 -24.06
N GLU A 301 0.24 28.20 -25.30
CA GLU A 301 0.57 27.18 -26.29
C GLU A 301 2.09 27.16 -26.62
N ASP A 302 2.72 28.32 -26.63
CA ASP A 302 4.17 28.48 -26.77
C ASP A 302 4.95 27.75 -25.67
N VAL A 303 4.48 27.82 -24.41
CA VAL A 303 5.08 27.07 -23.29
C VAL A 303 4.90 25.56 -23.46
N PHE A 304 3.72 25.14 -23.90
CA PHE A 304 3.46 23.73 -24.17
C PHE A 304 4.43 23.16 -25.22
N LEU A 305 4.56 23.84 -26.35
CA LEU A 305 5.46 23.41 -27.42
C LEU A 305 6.93 23.43 -26.97
N GLU A 306 7.32 24.42 -26.18
CA GLU A 306 8.66 24.49 -25.61
C GLU A 306 8.96 23.34 -24.67
N LEU A 307 8.06 23.02 -23.73
CA LEU A 307 8.22 21.90 -22.82
C LEU A 307 8.27 20.56 -23.56
N CYS A 308 7.40 20.37 -24.55
CA CYS A 308 7.45 19.18 -25.39
C CYS A 308 8.80 19.03 -26.12
N ARG A 309 9.33 20.11 -26.71
CA ARG A 309 10.65 20.06 -27.37
C ARG A 309 11.77 19.74 -26.38
N ARG A 310 11.74 20.34 -25.18
CA ARG A 310 12.75 20.09 -24.16
C ARG A 310 12.72 18.65 -23.69
N ILE A 311 11.52 18.07 -23.48
CA ILE A 311 11.38 16.65 -23.09
C ILE A 311 11.88 15.72 -24.19
N LEU A 312 11.54 16.00 -25.45
CA LEU A 312 11.97 15.19 -26.61
C LEU A 312 13.49 15.30 -26.89
N ALA A 313 14.13 16.34 -26.39
CA ALA A 313 15.57 16.51 -26.51
C ALA A 313 16.38 15.85 -25.38
N LEU A 314 15.71 15.27 -24.38
CA LEU A 314 16.39 14.54 -23.29
C LEU A 314 17.07 13.29 -23.85
N PRO A 315 18.27 12.95 -23.35
CA PRO A 315 18.91 11.69 -23.71
C PRO A 315 18.09 10.51 -23.16
N ASP A 316 18.09 9.41 -23.91
CA ASP A 316 17.44 8.13 -23.54
C ASP A 316 18.00 7.53 -22.24
#